data_4f3bc999661c0f7bac2c46b51d6b40c7
#
_entry.id   4f3bc999661c0f7bac2c46b51d6b40c7
#
_cell.length_a   1.000
_cell.length_b   1.000
_cell.length_c   1.000
_cell.angle_alpha   90.00
_cell.angle_beta   90.00
_cell.angle_gamma   90.00
#
_symmetry.space_group_name_H-M   'P 1'
#
loop_
_entity.id
_entity.type
_entity.pdbx_description
1 polymer ?
#
loop_
_entity_poly.entity_id
_entity_poly.type
_entity_poly.pdbx_seq_one_letter_code
_entity_poly.pdbx_strand_id
1 'polypeptide(L)'
;MKEFLLPYGKEKLTAAIEEEHLAGVLLSELHSYKAPKSGSDLVQDALEHPIGTPRLCDMAVGKKNIVVISSDHTRPVPSHIMMPLILAEIRKGNPDADITILISTGLHRTTTQEELTDKFGPEIM
;
A
#
# COMPACT_ATOMS: atom_id res chain seq x y z
N MET A 1 -6.99 14.84 35.08
CA MET A 1 -6.55 13.71 34.20
C MET A 1 -7.09 13.90 32.79
N LYS A 2 -6.27 13.71 31.79
CA LYS A 2 -6.67 13.69 30.38
C LYS A 2 -6.53 12.26 29.85
N GLU A 3 -7.58 11.76 29.18
CA GLU A 3 -7.61 10.41 28.63
C GLU A 3 -7.22 10.41 27.15
N PHE A 4 -6.46 9.39 26.75
CA PHE A 4 -6.03 9.13 25.38
C PHE A 4 -6.38 7.70 25.00
N LEU A 5 -6.98 7.51 23.82
CA LEU A 5 -7.24 6.21 23.24
C LEU A 5 -6.05 5.83 22.32
N LEU A 6 -5.26 4.89 22.78
CA LEU A 6 -4.09 4.39 22.06
C LEU A 6 -4.45 3.13 21.28
N PRO A 7 -4.02 2.97 20.01
CA PRO A 7 -4.17 1.72 19.27
C PRO A 7 -3.38 0.59 19.95
N TYR A 8 -4.03 -0.56 20.14
CA TYR A 8 -3.42 -1.77 20.71
C TYR A 8 -3.90 -3.02 19.96
N GLY A 9 -3.16 -3.45 18.98
CA GLY A 9 -3.60 -4.51 18.07
C GLY A 9 -4.87 -4.11 17.30
N LYS A 10 -5.94 -4.90 17.47
CA LYS A 10 -7.27 -4.61 16.90
C LYS A 10 -8.18 -3.77 17.85
N GLU A 11 -7.69 -3.48 19.05
CA GLU A 11 -8.43 -2.79 20.11
C GLU A 11 -7.83 -1.41 20.38
N LYS A 12 -8.43 -0.71 21.34
CA LYS A 12 -7.92 0.56 21.87
C LYS A 12 -7.73 0.44 23.37
N LEU A 13 -6.63 1.00 23.86
CA LEU A 13 -6.30 1.07 25.28
C LEU A 13 -6.41 2.51 25.73
N THR A 14 -7.10 2.73 26.85
CA THR A 14 -7.19 4.06 27.45
C THR A 14 -5.98 4.31 28.34
N ALA A 15 -5.25 5.39 28.08
CA ALA A 15 -4.20 5.90 28.95
C ALA A 15 -4.66 7.22 29.58
N ALA A 16 -4.61 7.33 30.90
CA ALA A 16 -4.93 8.55 31.62
C ALA A 16 -3.63 9.20 32.13
N ILE A 17 -3.45 10.51 31.85
CA ILE A 17 -2.29 11.30 32.24
C ILE A 17 -2.78 12.50 33.04
N GLU A 18 -2.15 12.78 34.19
CA GLU A 18 -2.41 14.01 34.95
C GLU A 18 -2.01 15.23 34.11
N GLU A 19 -2.84 16.27 34.10
CA GLU A 19 -2.61 17.44 33.26
C GLU A 19 -1.32 18.18 33.60
N GLU A 20 -0.89 18.14 34.87
CA GLU A 20 0.39 18.72 35.32
C GLU A 20 1.62 18.00 34.75
N HIS A 21 1.47 16.73 34.35
CA HIS A 21 2.52 15.93 33.71
C HIS A 21 2.46 15.96 32.17
N LEU A 22 1.46 16.66 31.61
CA LEU A 22 1.24 16.70 30.16
C LEU A 22 1.80 18.00 29.57
N ALA A 23 3.00 17.95 28.99
CA ALA A 23 3.62 19.11 28.33
C ALA A 23 2.90 19.52 27.03
N GLY A 24 2.24 18.59 26.35
CA GLY A 24 1.52 18.84 25.11
C GLY A 24 1.11 17.56 24.39
N VAL A 25 0.28 17.71 23.37
CA VAL A 25 -0.15 16.62 22.48
C VAL A 25 0.27 16.97 21.06
N LEU A 26 1.19 16.17 20.49
CA LEU A 26 1.63 16.35 19.12
C LEU A 26 0.69 15.56 18.20
N LEU A 27 0.01 16.26 17.31
CA LEU A 27 -0.87 15.66 16.30
C LEU A 27 -0.27 15.88 14.92
N SER A 28 -0.33 14.84 14.08
CA SER A 28 0.09 14.95 12.69
C SER A 28 -0.91 15.80 11.89
N GLU A 29 -0.43 16.75 11.10
CA GLU A 29 -1.26 17.52 10.16
C GLU A 29 -1.86 16.64 9.04
N LEU A 30 -1.31 15.43 8.83
CA LEU A 30 -1.87 14.46 7.89
C LEU A 30 -3.34 14.10 8.19
N HIS A 31 -3.78 14.19 9.43
CA HIS A 31 -5.18 13.94 9.80
C HIS A 31 -6.16 14.97 9.19
N SER A 32 -5.69 16.15 8.86
CA SER A 32 -6.48 17.21 8.21
C SER A 32 -6.36 17.20 6.69
N TYR A 33 -5.39 16.45 6.14
CA TYR A 33 -5.17 16.38 4.70
C TYR A 33 -6.34 15.66 4.01
N LYS A 34 -6.89 16.31 3.00
CA LYS A 34 -7.91 15.71 2.13
C LYS A 34 -7.29 15.52 0.74
N ALA A 35 -7.19 14.28 0.31
CA ALA A 35 -6.71 13.99 -1.03
C ALA A 35 -7.65 14.61 -2.08
N PRO A 36 -7.12 15.21 -3.16
CA PRO A 36 -7.94 15.85 -4.20
C PRO A 36 -8.73 14.86 -5.06
N LYS A 37 -8.31 13.58 -5.08
CA LYS A 37 -8.88 12.50 -5.88
C LYS A 37 -8.99 11.22 -5.04
N SER A 38 -9.71 10.23 -5.54
CA SER A 38 -9.71 8.88 -4.94
C SER A 38 -8.34 8.22 -5.03
N GLY A 39 -8.06 7.22 -4.20
CA GLY A 39 -6.81 6.46 -4.26
C GLY A 39 -6.57 5.82 -5.63
N SER A 40 -7.61 5.26 -6.24
CA SER A 40 -7.54 4.67 -7.59
C SER A 40 -7.21 5.71 -8.65
N ASP A 41 -7.84 6.89 -8.61
CA ASP A 41 -7.57 7.96 -9.57
C ASP A 41 -6.14 8.50 -9.45
N LEU A 42 -5.62 8.60 -8.22
CA LEU A 42 -4.23 9.01 -7.99
C LEU A 42 -3.23 8.00 -8.55
N VAL A 43 -3.50 6.70 -8.40
CA VAL A 43 -2.65 5.64 -8.98
C VAL A 43 -2.73 5.66 -10.49
N GLN A 44 -3.94 5.79 -11.06
CA GLN A 44 -4.13 5.87 -12.51
C GLN A 44 -3.39 7.07 -13.11
N ASP A 45 -3.50 8.23 -12.49
CA ASP A 45 -2.80 9.46 -12.88
C ASP A 45 -1.27 9.27 -12.89
N ALA A 46 -0.74 8.61 -11.84
CA ALA A 46 0.70 8.32 -11.75
C ALA A 46 1.19 7.32 -12.82
N LEU A 47 0.37 6.35 -13.19
CA LEU A 47 0.68 5.39 -14.25
C LEU A 47 0.63 6.04 -15.65
N GLU A 48 -0.25 7.01 -15.85
CA GLU A 48 -0.39 7.75 -17.10
C GLU A 48 0.68 8.82 -17.28
N HIS A 49 1.17 9.41 -16.17
CA HIS A 49 2.14 10.49 -16.16
C HIS A 49 3.39 10.16 -15.31
N PRO A 50 4.17 9.13 -15.69
CA PRO A 50 5.36 8.75 -14.93
C PRO A 50 6.44 9.84 -14.97
N ILE A 51 7.24 9.93 -13.90
CA ILE A 51 8.32 10.92 -13.77
C ILE A 51 9.63 10.32 -14.28
N GLY A 52 10.16 10.89 -15.37
CA GLY A 52 11.50 10.56 -15.89
C GLY A 52 11.65 9.16 -16.50
N THR A 53 10.53 8.45 -16.75
CA THR A 53 10.52 7.11 -17.36
C THR A 53 9.41 7.00 -18.40
N PRO A 54 9.47 6.04 -19.35
CA PRO A 54 8.33 5.66 -20.17
C PRO A 54 7.19 5.12 -19.30
N ARG A 55 5.99 5.03 -19.86
CA ARG A 55 4.85 4.38 -19.20
C ARG A 55 5.13 2.90 -18.96
N LEU A 56 4.52 2.36 -17.92
CA LEU A 56 4.72 0.95 -17.54
C LEU A 56 4.27 -0.02 -18.64
N CYS A 57 3.19 0.29 -19.36
CA CYS A 57 2.76 -0.50 -20.52
C CYS A 57 3.83 -0.55 -21.63
N ASP A 58 4.50 0.58 -21.91
CA ASP A 58 5.55 0.63 -22.93
C ASP A 58 6.78 -0.17 -22.50
N MET A 59 7.13 -0.11 -21.22
CA MET A 59 8.22 -0.89 -20.63
C MET A 59 7.95 -2.40 -20.64
N ALA A 60 6.70 -2.82 -20.59
CA ALA A 60 6.28 -4.23 -20.60
C ALA A 60 6.38 -4.88 -21.98
N VAL A 61 6.40 -4.11 -23.06
CA VAL A 61 6.43 -4.64 -24.42
C VAL A 61 7.59 -5.61 -24.63
N GLY A 62 7.30 -6.81 -25.11
CA GLY A 62 8.29 -7.84 -25.45
C GLY A 62 8.98 -8.51 -24.25
N LYS A 63 8.57 -8.21 -23.02
CA LYS A 63 9.11 -8.88 -21.82
C LYS A 63 8.40 -10.21 -21.61
N LYS A 64 9.15 -11.32 -21.54
CA LYS A 64 8.57 -12.64 -21.27
C LYS A 64 8.18 -12.80 -19.80
N ASN A 65 9.07 -12.37 -18.91
CA ASN A 65 8.88 -12.47 -17.47
C ASN A 65 8.96 -11.08 -16.85
N ILE A 66 8.00 -10.75 -16.00
CA ILE A 66 7.93 -9.48 -15.25
C ILE A 66 7.81 -9.81 -13.78
N VAL A 67 8.66 -9.22 -12.95
CA VAL A 67 8.60 -9.37 -11.50
C VAL A 67 8.17 -8.05 -10.89
N VAL A 68 7.06 -8.08 -10.14
CA VAL A 68 6.56 -6.96 -9.35
C VAL A 68 6.93 -7.18 -7.90
N ILE A 69 7.84 -6.38 -7.36
CA ILE A 69 8.27 -6.49 -5.96
C ILE A 69 7.28 -5.72 -5.08
N SER A 70 6.73 -6.39 -4.08
CA SER A 70 5.82 -5.80 -3.10
C SER A 70 6.31 -6.02 -1.68
N SER A 71 5.99 -5.10 -0.78
CA SER A 71 6.20 -5.29 0.66
C SER A 71 5.31 -6.40 1.21
N ASP A 72 5.68 -6.95 2.36
CA ASP A 72 4.88 -7.94 3.08
C ASP A 72 3.68 -7.33 3.83
N HIS A 73 2.97 -8.16 4.60
CA HIS A 73 1.78 -7.80 5.39
C HIS A 73 2.03 -6.75 6.47
N THR A 74 3.28 -6.55 6.91
CA THR A 74 3.60 -5.60 8.00
C THR A 74 3.58 -4.14 7.56
N ARG A 75 3.54 -3.85 6.24
CA ARG A 75 3.58 -2.49 5.71
C ARG A 75 2.18 -2.00 5.31
N PRO A 76 1.76 -0.83 5.82
CA PRO A 76 0.42 -0.27 5.54
C PRO A 76 0.36 0.36 4.13
N VAL A 77 0.77 -0.38 3.10
CA VAL A 77 0.68 0.02 1.70
C VAL A 77 -0.68 -0.40 1.16
N PRO A 78 -1.45 0.47 0.48
CA PRO A 78 -2.77 0.15 -0.06
C PRO A 78 -2.66 -0.71 -1.33
N SER A 79 -2.05 -1.90 -1.20
CA SER A 79 -1.74 -2.77 -2.33
C SER A 79 -2.99 -3.27 -3.05
N HIS A 80 -4.12 -3.42 -2.35
CA HIS A 80 -5.41 -3.78 -2.94
C HIS A 80 -5.96 -2.72 -3.92
N ILE A 81 -5.53 -1.46 -3.79
CA ILE A 81 -5.85 -0.39 -4.75
C ILE A 81 -4.82 -0.35 -5.89
N MET A 82 -3.53 -0.45 -5.53
CA MET A 82 -2.44 -0.23 -6.47
C MET A 82 -2.22 -1.41 -7.41
N MET A 83 -2.21 -2.64 -6.87
CA MET A 83 -1.78 -3.82 -7.62
C MET A 83 -2.69 -4.14 -8.82
N PRO A 84 -4.03 -4.09 -8.73
CA PRO A 84 -4.88 -4.31 -9.89
C PRO A 84 -4.60 -3.34 -11.04
N LEU A 85 -4.36 -2.06 -10.73
CA LEU A 85 -4.08 -1.02 -11.72
C LEU A 85 -2.70 -1.20 -12.36
N ILE A 86 -1.68 -1.56 -11.56
CA ILE A 86 -0.33 -1.87 -12.05
C ILE A 86 -0.36 -3.08 -12.99
N LEU A 87 -1.03 -4.16 -12.60
CA LEU A 87 -1.16 -5.37 -13.43
C LEU A 87 -1.94 -5.09 -14.72
N ALA A 88 -3.01 -4.31 -14.64
CA ALA A 88 -3.78 -3.90 -15.81
C ALA A 88 -2.94 -3.06 -16.78
N GLU A 89 -2.12 -2.15 -16.26
CA GLU A 89 -1.23 -1.33 -17.10
C GLU A 89 -0.14 -2.17 -17.78
N ILE A 90 0.44 -3.15 -17.08
CA ILE A 90 1.38 -4.12 -17.66
C ILE A 90 0.69 -4.90 -18.78
N ARG A 91 -0.53 -5.40 -18.55
CA ARG A 91 -1.31 -6.20 -19.52
C ARG A 91 -1.70 -5.41 -20.77
N LYS A 92 -1.87 -4.09 -20.68
CA LYS A 92 -2.08 -3.23 -21.86
C LYS A 92 -0.91 -3.30 -22.86
N GLY A 93 0.32 -3.31 -22.35
CA GLY A 93 1.52 -3.39 -23.18
C GLY A 93 1.93 -4.81 -23.53
N ASN A 94 1.57 -5.78 -22.70
CA ASN A 94 1.97 -7.19 -22.88
C ASN A 94 0.96 -8.14 -22.21
N PRO A 95 -0.09 -8.56 -22.94
CA PRO A 95 -1.12 -9.45 -22.40
C PRO A 95 -0.60 -10.84 -22.02
N ASP A 96 0.47 -11.31 -22.65
CA ASP A 96 0.98 -12.69 -22.53
C ASP A 96 2.18 -12.82 -21.58
N ALA A 97 2.62 -11.74 -20.95
CA ALA A 97 3.76 -11.79 -20.03
C ALA A 97 3.47 -12.69 -18.83
N ASP A 98 4.44 -13.50 -18.42
CA ASP A 98 4.43 -14.16 -17.13
C ASP A 98 4.75 -13.14 -16.03
N ILE A 99 3.80 -12.91 -15.12
CA ILE A 99 3.94 -11.91 -14.06
C ILE A 99 4.02 -12.61 -12.71
N THR A 100 5.11 -12.39 -12.00
CA THR A 100 5.33 -12.88 -10.64
C THR A 100 5.29 -11.71 -9.65
N ILE A 101 4.47 -11.80 -8.60
CA ILE A 101 4.51 -10.88 -7.48
C ILE A 101 5.45 -11.44 -6.42
N LEU A 102 6.60 -10.79 -6.24
CA LEU A 102 7.61 -11.18 -5.25
C LEU A 102 7.39 -10.41 -3.94
N ILE A 103 7.12 -11.13 -2.85
CA ILE A 103 6.93 -10.55 -1.53
C ILE A 103 8.28 -10.35 -0.84
N SER A 104 8.63 -9.09 -0.57
CA SER A 104 9.86 -8.70 0.11
C SER A 104 9.69 -8.79 1.62
N THR A 105 9.89 -9.96 2.20
CA THR A 105 9.72 -10.23 3.63
C THR A 105 10.89 -9.75 4.50
N GLY A 106 12.08 -9.61 3.91
CA GLY A 106 13.30 -9.31 4.66
C GLY A 106 13.57 -10.37 5.73
N LEU A 107 13.64 -9.95 7.00
CA LEU A 107 13.82 -10.84 8.16
C LEU A 107 12.48 -11.31 8.76
N HIS A 108 11.35 -10.92 8.21
CA HIS A 108 10.04 -11.36 8.69
C HIS A 108 9.76 -12.82 8.29
N ARG A 109 8.87 -13.47 9.00
CA ARG A 109 8.32 -14.76 8.57
C ARG A 109 7.60 -14.63 7.22
N THR A 110 7.42 -15.73 6.57
CA THR A 110 6.60 -15.80 5.35
C THR A 110 5.19 -15.28 5.61
N THR A 111 4.67 -14.50 4.68
CA THR A 111 3.29 -14.00 4.69
C THR A 111 2.34 -15.15 4.43
N THR A 112 1.28 -15.29 5.21
CA THR A 112 0.27 -16.34 5.02
C THR A 112 -0.66 -16.02 3.86
N GLN A 113 -1.39 -17.03 3.38
CA GLN A 113 -2.37 -16.86 2.30
C GLN A 113 -3.48 -15.88 2.67
N GLU A 114 -3.95 -15.90 3.92
CA GLU A 114 -4.95 -14.96 4.43
C GLU A 114 -4.42 -13.51 4.40
N GLU A 115 -3.20 -13.29 4.88
CA GLU A 115 -2.54 -11.98 4.86
C GLU A 115 -2.27 -11.46 3.44
N LEU A 116 -1.99 -12.36 2.49
CA LEU A 116 -1.85 -11.99 1.07
C LEU A 116 -3.19 -11.58 0.49
N THR A 117 -4.26 -12.31 0.81
CA THR A 117 -5.62 -11.98 0.38
C THR A 117 -6.08 -10.64 0.95
N ASP A 118 -5.82 -10.38 2.23
CA ASP A 118 -6.12 -9.10 2.87
C ASP A 118 -5.34 -7.94 2.22
N LYS A 119 -4.09 -8.20 1.82
CA LYS A 119 -3.20 -7.19 1.26
C LYS A 119 -3.51 -6.87 -0.20
N PHE A 120 -3.78 -7.84 -1.03
CA PHE A 120 -3.94 -7.68 -2.48
C PHE A 120 -5.38 -7.75 -2.96
N GLY A 121 -6.27 -8.28 -2.15
CA GLY A 121 -7.64 -8.57 -2.52
C GLY A 121 -7.80 -9.97 -3.14
N PRO A 122 -9.02 -10.54 -3.08
CA PRO A 122 -9.30 -11.89 -3.58
C PRO A 122 -9.21 -12.02 -5.10
N GLU A 123 -9.20 -10.90 -5.83
CA GLU A 123 -9.13 -10.89 -7.30
C GLU A 123 -7.72 -11.20 -7.83
N ILE A 124 -6.70 -11.03 -6.98
CA ILE A 124 -5.29 -11.26 -7.34
C ILE A 124 -4.79 -12.59 -6.79
N MET A 125 -5.39 -13.06 -5.72
CA MET A 125 -5.03 -14.30 -5.02
C MET A 125 -5.91 -15.50 -5.48
#